data_439b060e56a1964e790d3c48b626071d
#
_entry.id   439b060e56a1964e790d3c48b626071d
#
_cell.length_a   1.000
_cell.length_b   1.000
_cell.length_c   1.000
_cell.angle_alpha   90.00
_cell.angle_beta   90.00
_cell.angle_gamma   90.00
#
_symmetry.space_group_name_H-M   'P 1'
#
loop_
_entity.id
_entity.type
_entity.pdbx_description
1 polymer ?
#
loop_
_entity_poly.entity_id
_entity_poly.type
_entity_poly.pdbx_seq_one_letter_code
_entity_poly.pdbx_strand_id
1 'polypeptide(L)'
;VWAMEPAISRNIVGALYAPTGGIVCPFGLNIALAENAAENGVEFYRDHKVTAVVEQKPVWTENPPAKEGRMYQVQVDGEIFKAPIVINAAGVYADEIHNMICEEKIRIVPRRGEYRLMDKNCGNLVNSTIFQQPSKMGKGILVTPTVHGNLLVGPTAEDIPDKQDVDTTAEGLAKVLNLGSNSVDALDGRQTITSFAGLRAHLVHEDP
;
A
#
# COMPACT_ATOMS: atom_id res chain seq x y z
N VAL A 1 3.46 -30.21 2.39
CA VAL A 1 4.00 -28.86 2.67
C VAL A 1 5.51 -28.87 2.58
N TRP A 2 6.23 -29.64 3.41
CA TRP A 2 7.70 -29.62 3.51
C TRP A 2 8.46 -30.06 2.24
N ALA A 3 7.83 -30.82 1.35
CA ALA A 3 8.43 -31.12 0.05
C ALA A 3 8.47 -29.89 -0.88
N MET A 4 7.55 -28.94 -0.71
CA MET A 4 7.49 -27.69 -1.48
C MET A 4 8.28 -26.57 -0.81
N GLU A 5 8.22 -26.51 0.53
CA GLU A 5 8.84 -25.48 1.37
C GLU A 5 9.64 -26.14 2.50
N PRO A 6 10.89 -26.56 2.21
CA PRO A 6 11.68 -27.34 3.16
C PRO A 6 12.00 -26.64 4.48
N ALA A 7 12.13 -25.29 4.45
CA ALA A 7 12.49 -24.48 5.62
C ALA A 7 11.27 -24.01 6.45
N ILE A 8 10.05 -24.36 6.03
CA ILE A 8 8.86 -24.03 6.81
C ILE A 8 8.85 -24.75 8.16
N SER A 9 8.40 -24.10 9.21
CA SER A 9 8.38 -24.62 10.58
C SER A 9 7.72 -26.01 10.66
N ARG A 10 8.29 -26.91 11.47
CA ARG A 10 7.76 -28.25 11.71
C ARG A 10 6.49 -28.27 12.56
N ASN A 11 6.12 -27.14 13.16
CA ASN A 11 4.89 -26.96 13.91
C ASN A 11 3.66 -26.76 13.02
N ILE A 12 3.85 -26.58 11.69
CA ILE A 12 2.77 -26.39 10.74
C ILE A 12 2.13 -27.75 10.40
N VAL A 13 0.82 -27.83 10.58
CA VAL A 13 0.04 -29.06 10.32
C VAL A 13 -0.50 -29.15 8.89
N GLY A 14 -0.59 -28.01 8.18
CA GLY A 14 -1.09 -27.93 6.80
C GLY A 14 -1.01 -26.52 6.26
N ALA A 15 -1.20 -26.37 4.96
CA ALA A 15 -1.25 -25.09 4.27
C ALA A 15 -2.20 -25.11 3.09
N LEU A 16 -2.76 -23.95 2.75
CA LEU A 16 -3.45 -23.71 1.49
C LEU A 16 -2.41 -23.17 0.48
N TYR A 17 -2.32 -23.82 -0.67
CA TYR A 17 -1.44 -23.39 -1.74
C TYR A 17 -2.22 -22.73 -2.88
N ALA A 18 -1.78 -21.54 -3.31
CA ALA A 18 -2.33 -20.80 -4.43
C ALA A 18 -1.34 -20.84 -5.61
N PRO A 19 -1.49 -21.77 -6.56
CA PRO A 19 -0.50 -21.99 -7.64
C PRO A 19 -0.43 -20.81 -8.64
N THR A 20 -1.45 -19.97 -8.69
CA THR A 20 -1.51 -18.79 -9.57
C THR A 20 -1.01 -17.51 -8.91
N GLY A 21 -0.62 -17.58 -7.62
CA GLY A 21 -0.01 -16.45 -6.91
C GLY A 21 1.38 -16.15 -7.44
N GLY A 22 1.82 -14.89 -7.32
CA GLY A 22 3.14 -14.47 -7.76
C GLY A 22 3.61 -13.23 -7.02
N ILE A 23 4.87 -12.87 -7.26
CA ILE A 23 5.50 -11.66 -6.76
C ILE A 23 5.93 -10.77 -7.91
N VAL A 24 6.00 -9.47 -7.66
CA VAL A 24 6.45 -8.46 -8.62
C VAL A 24 7.29 -7.41 -7.88
N CYS A 25 8.25 -6.82 -8.57
CA CYS A 25 8.94 -5.65 -8.05
C CYS A 25 7.97 -4.45 -8.05
N PRO A 26 7.59 -3.88 -6.90
CA PRO A 26 6.63 -2.79 -6.85
C PRO A 26 7.16 -1.51 -7.50
N PHE A 27 8.47 -1.25 -7.41
CA PHE A 27 9.11 -0.12 -8.07
C PHE A 27 9.05 -0.26 -9.60
N GLY A 28 9.45 -1.43 -10.12
CA GLY A 28 9.41 -1.71 -11.56
C GLY A 28 7.99 -1.63 -12.12
N LEU A 29 7.01 -2.17 -11.41
CA LEU A 29 5.60 -2.08 -11.80
C LEU A 29 5.11 -0.63 -11.83
N ASN A 30 5.42 0.16 -10.80
CA ASN A 30 5.01 1.56 -10.74
C ASN A 30 5.62 2.39 -11.87
N ILE A 31 6.93 2.20 -12.14
CA ILE A 31 7.63 2.90 -13.22
C ILE A 31 7.02 2.51 -14.57
N ALA A 32 6.85 1.22 -14.85
CA ALA A 32 6.29 0.75 -16.12
C ALA A 32 4.86 1.26 -16.37
N LEU A 33 4.03 1.35 -15.31
CA LEU A 33 2.69 1.93 -15.42
C LEU A 33 2.75 3.43 -15.73
N ALA A 34 3.67 4.16 -15.12
CA ALA A 34 3.83 5.59 -15.36
C ALA A 34 4.37 5.85 -16.79
N GLU A 35 5.35 5.09 -17.25
CA GLU A 35 5.87 5.16 -18.61
C GLU A 35 4.79 4.87 -19.66
N ASN A 36 4.02 3.78 -19.45
CA ASN A 36 2.91 3.44 -20.32
C ASN A 36 1.84 4.54 -20.35
N ALA A 37 1.52 5.13 -19.22
CA ALA A 37 0.57 6.25 -19.15
C ALA A 37 1.09 7.47 -19.93
N ALA A 38 2.37 7.82 -19.77
CA ALA A 38 2.99 8.92 -20.50
C ALA A 38 2.98 8.70 -22.02
N GLU A 39 3.30 7.49 -22.48
CA GLU A 39 3.23 7.10 -23.90
C GLU A 39 1.81 7.21 -24.48
N ASN A 40 0.79 7.06 -23.63
CA ASN A 40 -0.61 7.24 -23.98
C ASN A 40 -1.13 8.67 -23.76
N GLY A 41 -0.24 9.65 -23.57
CA GLY A 41 -0.57 11.07 -23.51
C GLY A 41 -1.00 11.59 -22.15
N VAL A 42 -0.75 10.84 -21.06
CA VAL A 42 -0.99 11.33 -19.70
C VAL A 42 0.09 12.33 -19.31
N GLU A 43 -0.34 13.49 -18.84
CA GLU A 43 0.56 14.52 -18.31
C GLU A 43 0.73 14.33 -16.80
N PHE A 44 1.98 14.38 -16.33
CA PHE A 44 2.34 14.22 -14.92
C PHE A 44 2.77 15.57 -14.34
N TYR A 45 2.02 16.06 -13.36
CA TYR A 45 2.35 17.27 -12.62
C TYR A 45 2.88 16.87 -11.24
N ARG A 46 4.21 16.90 -11.09
CA ARG A 46 4.89 16.62 -9.81
C ARG A 46 5.03 17.88 -8.99
N ASP A 47 5.13 17.71 -7.67
CA ASP A 47 5.24 18.82 -6.72
C ASP A 47 4.03 19.79 -6.77
N HIS A 48 2.89 19.26 -7.21
CA HIS A 48 1.64 19.98 -7.37
C HIS A 48 0.62 19.48 -6.34
N LYS A 49 0.56 20.15 -5.19
CA LYS A 49 -0.36 19.77 -4.11
C LYS A 49 -1.77 20.25 -4.41
N VAL A 50 -2.74 19.33 -4.45
CA VAL A 50 -4.17 19.67 -4.55
C VAL A 50 -4.60 20.34 -3.25
N THR A 51 -5.14 21.56 -3.37
CA THR A 51 -5.59 22.37 -2.24
C THR A 51 -7.11 22.49 -2.13
N ALA A 52 -7.83 22.31 -3.25
CA ALA A 52 -9.28 22.22 -3.25
C ALA A 52 -9.80 21.42 -4.46
N VAL A 53 -10.94 20.77 -4.26
CA VAL A 53 -11.75 20.16 -5.33
C VAL A 53 -13.16 20.67 -5.18
N VAL A 54 -13.71 21.28 -6.25
CA VAL A 54 -15.04 21.89 -6.24
C VAL A 54 -15.84 21.38 -7.42
N GLU A 55 -17.05 20.91 -7.17
CA GLU A 55 -18.01 20.58 -8.24
C GLU A 55 -18.63 21.88 -8.77
N GLN A 56 -18.53 22.13 -10.07
CA GLN A 56 -19.26 23.20 -10.72
C GLN A 56 -20.67 22.73 -11.01
N LYS A 57 -21.65 23.40 -10.42
CA LYS A 57 -23.05 23.21 -10.81
C LYS A 57 -23.23 23.70 -12.23
N PRO A 58 -24.03 23.02 -13.09
CA PRO A 58 -24.37 23.54 -14.42
C PRO A 58 -24.98 24.92 -14.30
N VAL A 59 -24.44 25.90 -15.03
CA VAL A 59 -25.09 27.19 -15.19
C VAL A 59 -26.23 26.99 -16.19
N TRP A 60 -27.47 27.04 -15.72
CA TRP A 60 -28.63 26.98 -16.57
C TRP A 60 -28.70 28.30 -17.40
N THR A 61 -28.19 28.23 -18.64
CA THR A 61 -28.44 29.30 -19.60
C THR A 61 -29.75 28.98 -20.31
N GLU A 62 -30.66 29.94 -20.37
CA GLU A 62 -31.92 29.85 -21.08
C GLU A 62 -31.67 29.65 -22.58
N ASN A 63 -32.07 28.46 -23.12
CA ASN A 63 -32.18 28.03 -24.52
C ASN A 63 -30.90 27.67 -25.31
N PRO A 64 -30.85 26.41 -25.84
CA PRO A 64 -31.37 25.19 -25.24
C PRO A 64 -30.41 24.68 -24.18
N PRO A 65 -30.87 23.84 -23.24
CA PRO A 65 -29.97 23.34 -22.20
C PRO A 65 -28.89 22.47 -22.86
N ALA A 66 -27.71 23.01 -22.99
CA ALA A 66 -26.54 22.18 -23.21
C ALA A 66 -26.53 21.20 -22.06
N LYS A 67 -26.49 19.91 -22.35
CA LYS A 67 -26.16 18.87 -21.36
C LYS A 67 -24.70 19.02 -20.96
N GLU A 68 -24.38 20.12 -20.27
CA GLU A 68 -23.08 20.24 -19.61
C GLU A 68 -23.12 19.26 -18.46
N GLY A 69 -22.38 18.17 -18.62
CA GLY A 69 -22.16 17.18 -17.59
C GLY A 69 -21.50 17.84 -16.38
N ARG A 70 -21.44 17.11 -15.29
CA ARG A 70 -20.68 17.56 -14.09
C ARG A 70 -19.27 17.93 -14.49
N MET A 71 -18.78 19.05 -13.96
CA MET A 71 -17.41 19.52 -14.17
C MET A 71 -16.80 19.80 -12.80
N TYR A 72 -15.60 19.33 -12.60
CA TYR A 72 -14.84 19.57 -11.38
C TYR A 72 -13.71 20.57 -11.64
N GLN A 73 -13.46 21.42 -10.67
CA GLN A 73 -12.27 22.27 -10.60
C GLN A 73 -11.35 21.73 -9.52
N VAL A 74 -10.12 21.41 -9.91
CA VAL A 74 -9.05 21.00 -9.02
C VAL A 74 -8.07 22.16 -8.91
N GLN A 75 -7.91 22.71 -7.72
CA GLN A 75 -6.98 23.80 -7.43
C GLN A 75 -5.64 23.24 -6.98
N VAL A 76 -4.57 23.72 -7.59
CA VAL A 76 -3.20 23.28 -7.35
C VAL A 76 -2.28 24.50 -7.42
N ASP A 77 -1.66 24.89 -6.32
CA ASP A 77 -0.66 25.98 -6.27
C ASP A 77 -1.03 27.27 -7.03
N GLY A 78 -2.33 27.62 -7.02
CA GLY A 78 -2.85 28.81 -7.69
C GLY A 78 -3.31 28.57 -9.15
N GLU A 79 -3.09 27.41 -9.69
CA GLU A 79 -3.64 26.96 -10.98
C GLU A 79 -4.95 26.22 -10.81
N ILE A 80 -5.78 26.20 -11.86
CA ILE A 80 -7.07 25.51 -11.86
C ILE A 80 -7.13 24.53 -13.04
N PHE A 81 -7.22 23.25 -12.72
CA PHE A 81 -7.51 22.21 -13.71
C PHE A 81 -8.99 21.89 -13.73
N LYS A 82 -9.56 21.68 -14.92
CA LYS A 82 -10.97 21.33 -15.09
C LYS A 82 -11.10 19.95 -15.72
N ALA A 83 -11.93 19.10 -15.13
CA ALA A 83 -12.17 17.76 -15.64
C ALA A 83 -13.61 17.30 -15.34
N PRO A 84 -14.22 16.50 -16.22
CA PRO A 84 -15.54 15.90 -15.97
C PRO A 84 -15.48 14.76 -14.94
N ILE A 85 -14.30 14.19 -14.72
CA ILE A 85 -14.07 13.10 -13.77
C ILE A 85 -12.79 13.39 -12.99
N VAL A 86 -12.83 13.22 -11.68
CA VAL A 86 -11.67 13.27 -10.79
C VAL A 86 -11.56 11.94 -10.06
N ILE A 87 -10.38 11.33 -10.12
CA ILE A 87 -10.08 10.08 -9.42
C ILE A 87 -9.18 10.41 -8.24
N ASN A 88 -9.68 10.16 -7.03
CA ASN A 88 -8.92 10.32 -5.81
C ASN A 88 -8.11 9.05 -5.50
N ALA A 89 -6.82 9.08 -5.71
CA ALA A 89 -5.88 8.00 -5.42
C ALA A 89 -4.77 8.47 -4.46
N ALA A 90 -5.08 9.37 -3.53
CA ALA A 90 -4.12 10.06 -2.67
C ALA A 90 -3.61 9.23 -1.46
N GLY A 91 -3.83 7.91 -1.45
CA GLY A 91 -3.31 7.00 -0.41
C GLY A 91 -3.80 7.42 0.99
N VAL A 92 -2.88 7.62 1.93
CA VAL A 92 -3.21 8.02 3.31
C VAL A 92 -3.83 9.41 3.43
N TYR A 93 -3.79 10.22 2.37
CA TYR A 93 -4.39 11.55 2.29
C TYR A 93 -5.72 11.56 1.52
N ALA A 94 -6.24 10.39 1.14
CA ALA A 94 -7.47 10.33 0.34
C ALA A 94 -8.70 10.88 1.08
N ASP A 95 -8.73 10.82 2.40
CA ASP A 95 -9.78 11.44 3.22
C ASP A 95 -9.75 12.98 3.12
N GLU A 96 -8.58 13.59 3.04
CA GLU A 96 -8.46 15.04 2.90
C GLU A 96 -9.10 15.51 1.58
N ILE A 97 -8.79 14.82 0.47
CA ILE A 97 -9.38 15.12 -0.84
C ILE A 97 -10.88 14.81 -0.85
N HIS A 98 -11.30 13.66 -0.32
CA HIS A 98 -12.71 13.29 -0.23
C HIS A 98 -13.51 14.33 0.55
N ASN A 99 -12.98 14.77 1.68
CA ASN A 99 -13.63 15.72 2.58
C ASN A 99 -13.73 17.15 2.00
N MET A 100 -13.03 17.47 0.91
CA MET A 100 -13.18 18.76 0.22
C MET A 100 -14.53 18.85 -0.49
N ILE A 101 -15.08 17.74 -1.00
CA ILE A 101 -16.21 17.74 -1.91
C ILE A 101 -17.42 16.94 -1.42
N CYS A 102 -17.22 15.87 -0.65
CA CYS A 102 -18.31 15.02 -0.16
C CYS A 102 -18.92 15.58 1.15
N GLU A 103 -20.24 15.45 1.31
CA GLU A 103 -20.93 15.82 2.54
C GLU A 103 -20.61 14.85 3.67
N GLU A 104 -20.68 13.56 3.38
CA GLU A 104 -20.25 12.50 4.29
C GLU A 104 -18.73 12.54 4.44
N LYS A 105 -18.27 12.77 5.66
CA LYS A 105 -16.84 12.86 5.96
C LYS A 105 -16.29 11.50 6.32
N ILE A 106 -15.07 11.23 5.88
CA ILE A 106 -14.35 10.02 6.20
C ILE A 106 -13.03 10.37 6.91
N ARG A 107 -12.49 9.40 7.64
CA ARG A 107 -11.20 9.53 8.30
C ARG A 107 -10.31 8.34 7.96
N ILE A 108 -9.09 8.63 7.52
CA ILE A 108 -8.05 7.65 7.31
C ILE A 108 -7.00 7.78 8.39
N VAL A 109 -6.74 6.68 9.08
CA VAL A 109 -5.62 6.54 10.01
C VAL A 109 -4.52 5.77 9.28
N PRO A 110 -3.29 6.28 9.25
CA PRO A 110 -2.18 5.56 8.63
C PRO A 110 -1.86 4.31 9.44
N ARG A 111 -1.79 3.16 8.75
CA ARG A 111 -1.38 1.89 9.35
C ARG A 111 0.02 1.56 8.90
N ARG A 112 0.99 1.74 9.81
CA ARG A 112 2.40 1.48 9.55
C ARG A 112 2.68 0.00 9.46
N GLY A 113 3.42 -0.39 8.43
CA GLY A 113 3.94 -1.72 8.24
C GLY A 113 5.46 -1.68 8.12
N GLU A 114 6.15 -2.24 9.10
CA GLU A 114 7.61 -2.30 9.14
C GLU A 114 8.11 -3.62 8.57
N TYR A 115 9.22 -3.57 7.85
CA TYR A 115 9.83 -4.70 7.15
C TYR A 115 11.32 -4.82 7.45
N ARG A 116 11.80 -6.06 7.39
CA ARG A 116 13.23 -6.39 7.26
C ARG A 116 13.50 -6.97 5.88
N LEU A 117 14.45 -6.40 5.18
CA LEU A 117 15.02 -6.98 3.97
C LEU A 117 16.26 -7.78 4.37
N MET A 118 16.23 -9.08 4.11
CA MET A 118 17.31 -10.01 4.43
C MET A 118 18.26 -10.13 3.24
N ASP A 119 19.49 -10.53 3.53
CA ASP A 119 20.52 -10.82 2.53
C ASP A 119 20.08 -11.90 1.54
N LYS A 120 20.71 -11.93 0.36
CA LYS A 120 20.48 -12.93 -0.69
C LYS A 120 20.80 -14.36 -0.23
N ASN A 121 21.67 -14.51 0.77
CA ASN A 121 21.94 -15.82 1.38
C ASN A 121 20.67 -16.45 1.99
N CYS A 122 19.67 -15.63 2.34
CA CYS A 122 18.37 -16.07 2.83
C CYS A 122 17.32 -16.19 1.71
N GLY A 123 17.62 -15.78 0.49
CA GLY A 123 16.65 -15.67 -0.61
C GLY A 123 15.97 -16.98 -0.98
N ASN A 124 16.66 -18.10 -0.78
CA ASN A 124 16.17 -19.44 -1.11
C ASN A 124 15.56 -20.18 0.10
N LEU A 125 15.37 -19.52 1.24
CA LEU A 125 14.72 -20.15 2.41
C LEU A 125 13.28 -20.55 2.11
N VAL A 126 12.58 -19.80 1.29
CA VAL A 126 11.21 -20.11 0.85
C VAL A 126 11.08 -19.92 -0.66
N ASN A 127 10.22 -20.71 -1.29
CA ASN A 127 9.91 -20.65 -2.72
C ASN A 127 8.64 -19.82 -2.99
N SER A 128 7.79 -19.69 -2.00
CA SER A 128 6.51 -19.00 -2.07
C SER A 128 6.41 -17.93 -0.99
N THR A 129 5.48 -16.99 -1.13
CA THR A 129 5.11 -16.10 -0.01
C THR A 129 4.41 -16.92 1.07
N ILE A 130 5.04 -17.02 2.24
CA ILE A 130 4.49 -17.75 3.39
C ILE A 130 3.87 -16.75 4.36
N PHE A 131 2.66 -17.00 4.79
CA PHE A 131 2.00 -16.26 5.85
C PHE A 131 1.05 -17.16 6.66
N GLN A 132 0.84 -16.75 7.89
CA GLN A 132 -0.04 -17.45 8.82
C GLN A 132 -1.50 -17.23 8.48
N GLN A 133 -2.36 -18.08 9.03
CA GLN A 133 -3.81 -17.86 8.94
C GLN A 133 -4.17 -16.47 9.45
N PRO A 134 -5.03 -15.72 8.71
CA PRO A 134 -5.45 -14.39 9.15
C PRO A 134 -6.08 -14.39 10.54
N SER A 135 -5.72 -13.40 11.32
CA SER A 135 -6.31 -13.09 12.63
C SER A 135 -7.17 -11.82 12.55
N LYS A 136 -7.76 -11.38 13.66
CA LYS A 136 -8.45 -10.09 13.73
C LYS A 136 -7.56 -8.90 13.34
N MET A 137 -6.24 -9.02 13.50
CA MET A 137 -5.25 -8.00 13.12
C MET A 137 -4.75 -8.12 11.67
N GLY A 138 -5.33 -9.00 10.86
CA GLY A 138 -4.95 -9.23 9.47
C GLY A 138 -4.10 -10.48 9.24
N LYS A 139 -3.35 -10.50 8.13
CA LYS A 139 -2.60 -11.68 7.65
C LYS A 139 -1.36 -12.05 8.47
N GLY A 140 -0.97 -11.22 9.45
CA GLY A 140 0.26 -11.41 10.20
C GLY A 140 1.51 -11.06 9.38
N ILE A 141 2.67 -11.56 9.85
CA ILE A 141 3.96 -11.35 9.19
C ILE A 141 4.10 -12.35 8.04
N LEU A 142 4.50 -11.83 6.88
CA LEU A 142 4.82 -12.60 5.69
C LEU A 142 6.32 -12.84 5.62
N VAL A 143 6.70 -14.02 5.12
CA VAL A 143 8.07 -14.34 4.69
C VAL A 143 8.01 -14.54 3.18
N THR A 144 8.62 -13.64 2.41
CA THR A 144 8.41 -13.53 0.97
C THR A 144 9.74 -13.49 0.23
N PRO A 145 9.99 -14.36 -0.75
CA PRO A 145 11.12 -14.20 -1.64
C PRO A 145 10.92 -12.94 -2.49
N THR A 146 12.00 -12.28 -2.88
CA THR A 146 11.92 -11.12 -3.77
C THR A 146 12.39 -11.49 -5.18
N VAL A 147 11.96 -10.73 -6.19
CA VAL A 147 12.40 -10.93 -7.59
C VAL A 147 13.90 -10.70 -7.78
N HIS A 148 14.57 -10.08 -6.81
CA HIS A 148 16.01 -9.80 -6.84
C HIS A 148 16.84 -10.80 -6.03
N GLY A 149 16.20 -11.85 -5.49
CA GLY A 149 16.86 -12.93 -4.76
C GLY A 149 17.11 -12.66 -3.28
N ASN A 150 16.54 -11.60 -2.72
CA ASN A 150 16.51 -11.34 -1.28
C ASN A 150 15.29 -11.99 -0.62
N LEU A 151 15.25 -12.00 0.70
CA LEU A 151 14.07 -12.38 1.46
C LEU A 151 13.50 -11.14 2.17
N LEU A 152 12.19 -10.95 2.08
CA LEU A 152 11.48 -9.87 2.75
C LEU A 152 10.61 -10.44 3.87
N VAL A 153 10.76 -9.91 5.09
CA VAL A 153 9.98 -10.31 6.26
C VAL A 153 9.19 -9.11 6.78
N GLY A 154 7.91 -9.26 6.95
CA GLY A 154 6.97 -8.21 7.35
C GLY A 154 5.64 -8.33 6.61
N PRO A 155 4.75 -7.34 6.72
CA PRO A 155 4.85 -6.16 7.57
C PRO A 155 4.29 -6.35 8.96
N THR A 156 4.60 -5.41 9.86
CA THR A 156 3.77 -5.15 11.03
C THR A 156 2.45 -4.48 10.64
N ALA A 157 1.55 -4.28 11.58
CA ALA A 157 0.32 -3.53 11.38
C ALA A 157 0.02 -2.74 12.65
N GLU A 158 0.29 -1.44 12.62
CA GLU A 158 0.12 -0.53 13.74
C GLU A 158 -0.50 0.78 13.25
N ASP A 159 -1.62 1.15 13.84
CA ASP A 159 -2.25 2.44 13.56
C ASP A 159 -1.48 3.54 14.29
N ILE A 160 -1.05 4.56 13.56
CA ILE A 160 -0.26 5.67 14.06
C ILE A 160 -0.94 7.01 13.72
N PRO A 161 -0.68 8.08 14.49
CA PRO A 161 -1.34 9.36 14.24
C PRO A 161 -0.76 10.15 13.06
N ASP A 162 0.51 9.98 12.76
CA ASP A 162 1.23 10.80 11.77
C ASP A 162 1.24 10.11 10.39
N LYS A 163 0.66 10.78 9.40
CA LYS A 163 0.63 10.35 7.99
C LYS A 163 2.00 10.45 7.29
N GLN A 164 3.02 10.98 7.94
CA GLN A 164 4.37 11.13 7.40
C GLN A 164 5.40 10.23 8.08
N ASP A 165 5.06 9.61 9.21
CA ASP A 165 5.97 8.75 9.96
C ASP A 165 6.15 7.40 9.25
N VAL A 166 7.25 7.29 8.54
CA VAL A 166 7.72 6.05 7.87
C VAL A 166 8.94 5.46 8.54
N ASP A 167 9.23 5.86 9.77
CA ASP A 167 10.36 5.33 10.53
C ASP A 167 10.09 3.90 11.01
N THR A 168 11.16 3.14 11.19
CA THR A 168 11.11 1.83 11.81
C THR A 168 11.44 1.91 13.28
N THR A 169 10.85 1.02 14.08
CA THR A 169 11.08 0.95 15.52
C THR A 169 11.80 -0.34 15.92
N ALA A 170 12.58 -0.30 17.00
CA ALA A 170 13.22 -1.50 17.53
C ALA A 170 12.20 -2.58 17.89
N GLU A 171 11.05 -2.17 18.46
CA GLU A 171 9.96 -3.08 18.82
C GLU A 171 9.30 -3.70 17.60
N GLY A 172 8.95 -2.92 16.60
CA GLY A 172 8.35 -3.39 15.36
C GLY A 172 9.25 -4.35 14.61
N LEU A 173 10.53 -4.02 14.51
CA LEU A 173 11.53 -4.89 13.87
C LEU A 173 11.78 -6.19 14.65
N ALA A 174 11.74 -6.16 15.99
CA ALA A 174 11.79 -7.37 16.81
C ALA A 174 10.55 -8.25 16.60
N LYS A 175 9.36 -7.62 16.55
CA LYS A 175 8.09 -8.29 16.28
C LYS A 175 8.08 -8.97 14.91
N VAL A 176 8.64 -8.33 13.88
CA VAL A 176 8.77 -8.91 12.54
C VAL A 176 9.52 -10.24 12.58
N LEU A 177 10.68 -10.29 13.24
CA LEU A 177 11.47 -11.52 13.36
C LEU A 177 10.75 -12.59 14.18
N ASN A 178 10.27 -12.23 15.36
CA ASN A 178 9.66 -13.17 16.29
C ASN A 178 8.42 -13.85 15.67
N LEU A 179 7.57 -13.09 15.00
CA LEU A 179 6.38 -13.65 14.37
C LEU A 179 6.70 -14.35 13.04
N GLY A 180 7.67 -13.86 12.27
CA GLY A 180 8.15 -14.50 11.05
C GLY A 180 8.72 -15.89 11.33
N SER A 181 9.46 -16.04 12.45
CA SER A 181 10.05 -17.32 12.88
C SER A 181 9.01 -18.39 13.22
N ASN A 182 7.76 -18.01 13.51
CA ASN A 182 6.68 -19.00 13.65
C ASN A 182 6.38 -19.75 12.33
N SER A 183 6.69 -19.12 11.19
CA SER A 183 6.51 -19.72 9.87
C SER A 183 7.80 -20.35 9.34
N VAL A 184 8.95 -19.72 9.60
CA VAL A 184 10.27 -20.15 9.10
C VAL A 184 11.28 -20.06 10.24
N ASP A 185 11.58 -21.20 10.88
CA ASP A 185 12.44 -21.27 12.08
C ASP A 185 13.88 -20.77 11.82
N ALA A 186 14.34 -20.84 10.57
CA ALA A 186 15.71 -20.47 10.17
C ALA A 186 15.95 -18.96 9.96
N LEU A 187 14.99 -18.09 10.27
CA LEU A 187 15.17 -16.64 10.17
C LEU A 187 16.22 -16.15 11.19
N ASP A 188 17.27 -15.50 10.69
CA ASP A 188 18.33 -14.91 11.52
C ASP A 188 18.38 -13.39 11.31
N GLY A 189 18.08 -12.63 12.35
CA GLY A 189 18.07 -11.17 12.31
C GLY A 189 19.40 -10.53 11.92
N ARG A 190 20.53 -11.25 12.09
CA ARG A 190 21.87 -10.81 11.67
C ARG A 190 22.03 -10.70 10.16
N GLN A 191 21.17 -11.39 9.41
CA GLN A 191 21.12 -11.33 7.95
C GLN A 191 20.30 -10.16 7.40
N THR A 192 19.79 -9.28 8.26
CA THR A 192 19.09 -8.08 7.84
C THR A 192 20.07 -7.08 7.21
N ILE A 193 19.87 -6.72 5.95
CA ILE A 193 20.69 -5.73 5.24
C ILE A 193 20.11 -4.32 5.33
N THR A 194 18.78 -4.21 5.44
CA THR A 194 18.09 -2.93 5.68
C THR A 194 16.69 -3.16 6.24
N SER A 195 16.11 -2.10 6.77
CA SER A 195 14.72 -2.05 7.22
C SER A 195 14.04 -0.81 6.68
N PHE A 196 12.74 -0.89 6.50
CA PHE A 196 11.91 0.23 6.06
C PHE A 196 10.48 0.05 6.52
N ALA A 197 9.73 1.13 6.50
CA ALA A 197 8.29 1.10 6.76
C ALA A 197 7.51 1.79 5.64
N GLY A 198 6.23 1.46 5.55
CA GLY A 198 5.28 2.12 4.68
C GLY A 198 3.93 2.24 5.35
N LEU A 199 3.11 3.17 4.86
CA LEU A 199 1.81 3.48 5.42
C LEU A 199 0.70 2.98 4.51
N ARG A 200 -0.27 2.27 5.08
CA ARG A 200 -1.51 1.88 4.42
C ARG A 200 -2.64 2.79 4.88
N ALA A 201 -3.50 3.18 3.95
CA ALA A 201 -4.72 3.89 4.26
C ALA A 201 -5.70 2.96 4.97
N HIS A 202 -5.96 3.19 6.26
CA HIS A 202 -6.94 2.46 7.04
C HIS A 202 -8.15 3.35 7.29
N LEU A 203 -9.26 3.06 6.59
CA LEU A 203 -10.51 3.76 6.79
C LEU A 203 -11.09 3.40 8.16
N VAL A 204 -11.27 4.39 9.00
CA VAL A 204 -11.93 4.23 10.30
C VAL A 204 -13.39 4.59 10.11
N HIS A 205 -14.26 3.62 10.40
CA HIS A 205 -15.67 3.89 10.55
C HIS A 205 -15.87 4.41 11.98
N GLU A 206 -16.25 5.67 12.11
CA GLU A 206 -16.80 6.13 13.39
C GLU A 206 -18.14 5.42 13.55
N ASP A 207 -18.24 4.52 14.51
CA ASP A 207 -19.55 4.02 14.92
C ASP A 207 -20.40 5.23 15.37
N PRO A 208 -21.65 5.34 14.90
CA PRO A 208 -22.51 6.46 15.23
C PRO A 208 -22.87 6.51 16.71
#